data_21b41f6fdd781b51b19015cbda30611e
#
_entry.id   21b41f6fdd781b51b19015cbda30611e
#
_cell.length_a   1.000
_cell.length_b   1.000
_cell.length_c   1.000
_cell.angle_alpha   90.00
_cell.angle_beta   90.00
_cell.angle_gamma   90.00
#
_symmetry.space_group_name_H-M   'P 1'
#
loop_
_entity.id
_entity.type
_entity.pdbx_description
1 polymer ?
#
loop_
_entity_poly.entity_id
_entity_poly.type
_entity_poly.pdbx_seq_one_letter_code
_entity_poly.pdbx_strand_id
1 'polypeptide(L)'
;MRKKLWTISAVMLFAVMTLSACTGTSSVRHRNTNTETSTAVNADKSTGVIRKIDKDTNNMVIYSVDDGTKTIYSYDKGTTAYTKSGKVMSFDKLSCGDIVDIECNSTNQKIKKISISSRNKVWENTKVTNFKVDESSMTMKIGQSLYSYSDSTFVFSDGEEIDISELNSEDRLIVRGYD
;
A
#
# COMPACT_ATOMS: atom_id res chain seq x y z
N MET A 1 0.09 -1.89 32.24
CA MET A 1 0.66 -2.60 31.07
C MET A 1 0.04 -2.01 29.82
N ARG A 2 0.80 -1.29 29.02
CA ARG A 2 0.33 -0.74 27.74
C ARG A 2 0.37 -1.88 26.73
N LYS A 3 -0.79 -2.32 26.24
CA LYS A 3 -0.88 -3.31 25.16
C LYS A 3 -0.47 -2.61 23.87
N LYS A 4 0.69 -2.96 23.32
CA LYS A 4 1.12 -2.46 22.00
C LYS A 4 0.25 -3.10 20.92
N LEU A 5 -0.27 -2.28 20.02
CA LEU A 5 -1.02 -2.74 18.84
C LEU A 5 -0.04 -2.77 17.66
N TRP A 6 0.16 -3.93 17.07
CA TRP A 6 1.12 -4.14 16.00
C TRP A 6 0.38 -4.32 14.67
N THR A 7 0.87 -3.67 13.63
CA THR A 7 0.31 -3.78 12.29
C THR A 7 1.33 -4.44 11.37
N ILE A 8 0.99 -5.61 10.84
CA ILE A 8 1.81 -6.31 9.84
C ILE A 8 1.15 -6.12 8.48
N SER A 9 1.90 -5.62 7.52
CA SER A 9 1.48 -5.53 6.13
C SER A 9 2.30 -6.51 5.31
N ALA A 10 1.71 -7.67 5.00
CA ALA A 10 2.34 -8.69 4.17
C ALA A 10 1.93 -8.49 2.70
N VAL A 11 2.91 -8.29 1.85
CA VAL A 11 2.75 -8.25 0.40
C VAL A 11 2.94 -9.68 -0.12
N MET A 12 1.83 -10.41 -0.38
CA MET A 12 1.90 -11.72 -1.03
C MET A 12 1.85 -11.54 -2.54
N LEU A 13 2.98 -11.78 -3.20
CA LEU A 13 3.09 -11.79 -4.65
C LEU A 13 2.78 -13.21 -5.16
N PHE A 14 1.59 -13.42 -5.73
CA PHE A 14 1.33 -14.59 -6.56
C PHE A 14 1.74 -14.27 -8.00
N ALA A 15 2.90 -14.75 -8.41
CA ALA A 15 3.30 -14.70 -9.81
C ALA A 15 2.57 -15.80 -10.60
N VAL A 16 1.50 -15.44 -11.29
CA VAL A 16 0.92 -16.29 -12.36
C VAL A 16 1.49 -15.78 -13.68
N MET A 17 2.47 -16.52 -14.21
CA MET A 17 2.95 -16.30 -15.58
C MET A 17 1.91 -16.82 -16.58
N THR A 18 1.22 -15.93 -17.27
CA THR A 18 0.56 -16.26 -18.55
C THR A 18 1.19 -15.45 -19.66
N LEU A 19 1.98 -16.14 -20.47
CA LEU A 19 2.42 -15.61 -21.77
C LEU A 19 1.21 -15.54 -22.71
N SER A 20 0.89 -14.36 -23.22
CA SER A 20 0.07 -14.19 -24.40
C SER A 20 0.65 -13.10 -25.29
N ALA A 21 1.30 -13.55 -26.34
CA ALA A 21 1.70 -12.70 -27.44
C ALA A 21 0.47 -12.41 -28.34
N CYS A 22 0.18 -11.14 -28.61
CA CYS A 22 -0.65 -10.74 -29.72
C CYS A 22 -0.08 -9.50 -30.39
N THR A 23 0.47 -9.71 -31.56
CA THR A 23 0.79 -8.69 -32.57
C THR A 23 -0.51 -8.15 -33.18
N GLY A 24 -0.70 -6.86 -33.16
CA GLY A 24 -1.81 -6.18 -33.83
C GLY A 24 -1.38 -4.84 -34.38
N THR A 25 -1.10 -4.80 -35.67
CA THR A 25 -0.91 -3.60 -36.51
C THR A 25 -2.22 -2.87 -36.65
N SER A 26 -2.29 -1.57 -36.43
CA SER A 26 -3.39 -0.76 -36.98
C SER A 26 -3.01 0.69 -37.22
N SER A 27 -3.33 1.03 -38.37
CA SER A 27 -3.20 2.22 -39.21
C SER A 27 -3.59 3.55 -38.58
N VAL A 28 -2.75 4.54 -38.91
CA VAL A 28 -2.92 5.98 -38.73
C VAL A 28 -4.14 6.50 -39.50
N ARG A 29 -5.05 7.19 -38.82
CA ARG A 29 -5.98 8.14 -39.43
C ARG A 29 -5.80 9.52 -38.81
N HIS A 30 -5.23 10.42 -39.57
CA HIS A 30 -5.23 11.85 -39.31
C HIS A 30 -6.66 12.39 -39.31
N ARG A 31 -7.03 13.04 -38.23
CA ARG A 31 -8.15 13.96 -38.20
C ARG A 31 -7.73 15.22 -37.43
N ASN A 32 -7.46 16.27 -38.19
CA ASN A 32 -7.32 17.62 -37.62
C ASN A 32 -8.64 18.05 -36.99
N THR A 33 -8.61 18.36 -35.71
CA THR A 33 -9.62 19.20 -35.07
C THR A 33 -8.91 20.07 -34.07
N ASN A 34 -8.94 21.37 -34.29
CA ASN A 34 -8.53 22.38 -33.31
C ASN A 34 -9.31 22.15 -32.02
N THR A 35 -8.64 21.81 -30.96
CA THR A 35 -9.22 21.74 -29.60
C THR A 35 -8.24 22.42 -28.68
N GLU A 36 -8.74 23.39 -27.97
CA GLU A 36 -8.06 24.15 -26.93
C GLU A 36 -7.25 23.23 -26.03
N THR A 37 -5.96 23.51 -25.91
CA THR A 37 -5.03 22.77 -25.07
C THR A 37 -5.38 23.05 -23.62
N SER A 38 -6.34 22.36 -23.05
CA SER A 38 -6.35 22.10 -21.63
C SER A 38 -5.13 21.21 -21.37
N THR A 39 -4.11 21.74 -20.76
CA THR A 39 -2.98 20.98 -20.20
C THR A 39 -3.58 19.97 -19.23
N ALA A 40 -3.93 18.79 -19.72
CA ALA A 40 -4.24 17.65 -18.89
C ALA A 40 -2.96 17.37 -18.11
N VAL A 41 -2.93 17.80 -16.85
CA VAL A 41 -1.89 17.42 -15.90
C VAL A 41 -2.00 15.90 -15.82
N ASN A 42 -1.02 15.20 -16.39
CA ASN A 42 -0.96 13.75 -16.31
C ASN A 42 -0.97 13.38 -14.82
N ALA A 43 -2.06 12.80 -14.40
CA ALA A 43 -2.19 12.26 -13.05
C ALA A 43 -1.71 10.83 -13.08
N ASP A 44 -0.57 10.56 -12.48
CA ASP A 44 -0.11 9.21 -12.30
C ASP A 44 -0.93 8.54 -11.19
N LYS A 45 -1.33 7.29 -11.46
CA LYS A 45 -2.02 6.44 -10.51
C LYS A 45 -1.10 5.30 -10.13
N SER A 46 -0.99 5.04 -8.85
CA SER A 46 -0.25 3.89 -8.34
C SER A 46 -0.93 3.31 -7.11
N THR A 47 -0.66 2.04 -6.84
CA THR A 47 -1.08 1.35 -5.64
C THR A 47 0.14 1.04 -4.80
N GLY A 48 0.07 1.28 -3.49
CA GLY A 48 1.22 1.03 -2.62
C GLY A 48 0.86 0.93 -1.15
N VAL A 49 1.85 0.50 -0.38
CA VAL A 49 1.79 0.41 1.08
C VAL A 49 2.33 1.69 1.69
N ILE A 50 1.59 2.31 2.60
CA ILE A 50 2.09 3.44 3.38
C ILE A 50 3.15 2.93 4.35
N ARG A 51 4.41 3.34 4.17
CA ARG A 51 5.51 3.00 5.09
C ARG A 51 5.73 4.05 6.16
N LYS A 52 5.52 5.32 5.84
CA LYS A 52 5.69 6.42 6.79
C LYS A 52 4.74 7.56 6.46
N ILE A 53 4.21 8.19 7.49
CA ILE A 53 3.46 9.45 7.39
C ILE A 53 4.20 10.46 8.26
N ASP A 54 4.82 11.44 7.63
CA ASP A 54 5.51 12.54 8.31
C ASP A 54 4.58 13.77 8.28
N LYS A 55 4.00 14.07 9.44
CA LYS A 55 3.05 15.18 9.59
C LYS A 55 3.75 16.53 9.69
N ASP A 56 5.00 16.56 10.12
CA ASP A 56 5.76 17.80 10.30
C ASP A 56 6.20 18.36 8.94
N THR A 57 6.59 17.47 8.02
CA THR A 57 7.01 17.84 6.67
C THR A 57 5.93 17.67 5.63
N ASN A 58 4.76 17.13 6.01
CA ASN A 58 3.66 16.78 5.10
C ASN A 58 4.11 15.86 3.96
N ASN A 59 4.91 14.85 4.30
CA ASN A 59 5.39 13.84 3.38
C ASN A 59 4.88 12.45 3.76
N MET A 60 4.74 11.61 2.76
CA MET A 60 4.36 10.22 2.91
C MET A 60 5.31 9.34 2.09
N VAL A 61 5.82 8.29 2.71
CA VAL A 61 6.63 7.28 2.02
C VAL A 61 5.73 6.12 1.65
N ILE A 62 5.65 5.83 0.35
CA ILE A 62 4.84 4.74 -0.19
C ILE A 62 5.74 3.77 -0.94
N TYR A 63 5.52 2.49 -0.68
CA TYR A 63 6.14 1.38 -1.39
C TYR A 63 5.15 0.84 -2.42
N SER A 64 5.50 0.93 -3.70
CA SER A 64 4.67 0.46 -4.80
C SER A 64 4.52 -1.05 -4.75
N VAL A 65 3.27 -1.54 -4.87
CA VAL A 65 2.99 -2.98 -4.89
C VAL A 65 3.23 -3.59 -6.27
N ASP A 66 3.35 -2.77 -7.31
CA ASP A 66 3.48 -3.24 -8.68
C ASP A 66 4.94 -3.43 -9.10
N ASP A 67 5.85 -2.56 -8.65
CA ASP A 67 7.27 -2.58 -9.03
C ASP A 67 8.25 -2.55 -7.86
N GLY A 68 7.76 -2.49 -6.63
CA GLY A 68 8.60 -2.47 -5.43
C GLY A 68 9.37 -1.17 -5.21
N THR A 69 9.05 -0.10 -5.93
CA THR A 69 9.74 1.18 -5.75
C THR A 69 9.26 1.91 -4.51
N LYS A 70 10.20 2.56 -3.82
CA LYS A 70 9.94 3.42 -2.67
C LYS A 70 9.92 4.87 -3.13
N THR A 71 8.79 5.54 -2.99
CA THR A 71 8.62 6.94 -3.42
C THR A 71 8.16 7.81 -2.27
N ILE A 72 8.68 9.03 -2.21
CA ILE A 72 8.26 10.05 -1.26
C ILE A 72 7.27 10.97 -1.98
N TYR A 73 6.06 11.05 -1.46
CA TYR A 73 5.00 11.92 -1.94
C TYR A 73 4.75 13.06 -0.95
N SER A 74 4.51 14.25 -1.45
CA SER A 74 4.02 15.35 -0.62
C SER A 74 2.49 15.39 -0.60
N TYR A 75 1.92 15.90 0.48
CA TYR A 75 0.49 16.15 0.60
C TYR A 75 0.23 17.50 1.29
N ASP A 76 -0.97 18.01 1.15
CA ASP A 76 -1.38 19.25 1.82
C ASP A 76 -2.88 19.25 2.13
N LYS A 77 -3.41 20.43 2.53
CA LYS A 77 -4.84 20.62 2.82
C LYS A 77 -5.77 20.35 1.63
N GLY A 78 -5.24 20.36 0.40
CA GLY A 78 -5.99 20.03 -0.81
C GLY A 78 -6.02 18.53 -1.11
N THR A 79 -5.23 17.71 -0.41
CA THR A 79 -5.24 16.27 -0.54
C THR A 79 -6.50 15.69 0.10
N THR A 80 -7.26 14.93 -0.68
CA THR A 80 -8.49 14.30 -0.19
C THR A 80 -8.31 12.81 0.03
N ALA A 81 -8.66 12.33 1.22
CA ALA A 81 -8.62 10.91 1.57
C ALA A 81 -10.01 10.25 1.46
N TYR A 82 -10.03 9.00 1.03
CA TYR A 82 -11.26 8.23 0.82
C TYR A 82 -11.16 6.83 1.44
N THR A 83 -12.28 6.35 1.92
CA THR A 83 -12.44 4.94 2.30
C THR A 83 -12.41 4.03 1.07
N LYS A 84 -12.29 2.73 1.27
CA LYS A 84 -12.42 1.70 0.23
C LYS A 84 -13.74 1.79 -0.58
N SER A 85 -14.81 2.28 0.06
CA SER A 85 -16.12 2.49 -0.59
C SER A 85 -16.26 3.85 -1.30
N GLY A 86 -15.19 4.64 -1.37
CA GLY A 86 -15.17 5.95 -2.03
C GLY A 86 -15.78 7.10 -1.23
N LYS A 87 -16.10 6.91 0.06
CA LYS A 87 -16.54 7.99 0.94
C LYS A 87 -15.35 8.80 1.43
N VAL A 88 -15.49 10.12 1.50
CA VAL A 88 -14.48 11.00 2.08
C VAL A 88 -14.22 10.62 3.53
N MET A 89 -12.95 10.58 3.91
CA MET A 89 -12.51 10.31 5.28
C MET A 89 -11.47 11.34 5.72
N SER A 90 -11.28 11.47 7.03
CA SER A 90 -10.18 12.27 7.56
C SER A 90 -8.84 11.63 7.22
N PHE A 91 -7.87 12.45 6.83
CA PHE A 91 -6.50 12.02 6.52
C PHE A 91 -5.82 11.32 7.73
N ASP A 92 -6.15 11.74 8.94
CA ASP A 92 -5.62 11.15 10.19
C ASP A 92 -6.04 9.69 10.43
N LYS A 93 -6.98 9.18 9.64
CA LYS A 93 -7.40 7.77 9.68
C LYS A 93 -6.51 6.87 8.83
N LEU A 94 -5.62 7.44 8.02
CA LEU A 94 -4.60 6.68 7.32
C LEU A 94 -3.50 6.26 8.31
N SER A 95 -3.01 5.05 8.15
CA SER A 95 -2.00 4.46 9.01
C SER A 95 -0.90 3.78 8.19
N CYS A 96 0.29 3.67 8.77
CA CYS A 96 1.32 2.80 8.22
C CYS A 96 0.80 1.38 8.06
N GLY A 97 1.14 0.74 6.95
CA GLY A 97 0.62 -0.56 6.55
C GLY A 97 -0.71 -0.52 5.79
N ASP A 98 -1.38 0.63 5.64
CA ASP A 98 -2.53 0.72 4.75
C ASP A 98 -2.09 0.57 3.29
N ILE A 99 -2.85 -0.22 2.53
CA ILE A 99 -2.67 -0.35 1.10
C ILE A 99 -3.62 0.65 0.44
N VAL A 100 -3.04 1.58 -0.32
CA VAL A 100 -3.74 2.74 -0.85
C VAL A 100 -3.55 2.86 -2.36
N ASP A 101 -4.58 3.38 -3.02
CA ASP A 101 -4.50 3.88 -4.37
C ASP A 101 -4.29 5.39 -4.31
N ILE A 102 -3.27 5.88 -4.97
CA ILE A 102 -2.92 7.31 -5.02
C ILE A 102 -3.08 7.86 -6.43
N GLU A 103 -3.48 9.11 -6.49
CA GLU A 103 -3.51 9.92 -7.69
C GLU A 103 -2.71 11.18 -7.41
N CYS A 104 -1.58 11.32 -8.09
CA CYS A 104 -0.62 12.40 -7.85
C CYS A 104 -0.33 13.20 -9.11
N ASN A 105 0.31 14.34 -8.92
CA ASN A 105 0.90 15.11 -10.00
C ASN A 105 2.27 14.50 -10.32
N SER A 106 2.47 14.02 -11.56
CA SER A 106 3.71 13.39 -12.02
C SER A 106 4.94 14.31 -11.94
N THR A 107 4.73 15.62 -12.05
CA THR A 107 5.85 16.59 -12.09
C THR A 107 6.47 16.81 -10.71
N ASN A 108 5.67 16.82 -9.64
CA ASN A 108 6.13 17.18 -8.30
C ASN A 108 5.76 16.16 -7.22
N GLN A 109 5.22 15.01 -7.63
CA GLN A 109 4.80 13.90 -6.77
C GLN A 109 3.86 14.34 -5.62
N LYS A 110 3.04 15.35 -5.87
CA LYS A 110 2.06 15.82 -4.91
C LYS A 110 0.77 15.02 -5.03
N ILE A 111 0.37 14.40 -3.92
CA ILE A 111 -0.88 13.64 -3.85
C ILE A 111 -2.06 14.60 -3.95
N LYS A 112 -2.97 14.34 -4.89
CA LYS A 112 -4.27 15.00 -5.00
C LYS A 112 -5.35 14.20 -4.30
N LYS A 113 -5.30 12.88 -4.48
CA LYS A 113 -6.27 11.95 -3.93
C LYS A 113 -5.56 10.71 -3.42
N ILE A 114 -5.99 10.22 -2.28
CA ILE A 114 -5.57 8.94 -1.71
C ILE A 114 -6.80 8.17 -1.25
N SER A 115 -6.88 6.90 -1.54
CA SER A 115 -7.99 6.06 -1.13
C SER A 115 -7.49 4.71 -0.61
N ILE A 116 -8.14 4.17 0.41
CA ILE A 116 -7.90 2.78 0.78
C ILE A 116 -8.20 1.91 -0.43
N SER A 117 -7.22 1.14 -0.89
CA SER A 117 -7.33 0.35 -2.12
C SER A 117 -8.41 -0.73 -1.99
N SER A 118 -9.10 -1.00 -3.09
CA SER A 118 -10.00 -2.16 -3.19
C SER A 118 -9.25 -3.48 -3.06
N ARG A 119 -7.96 -3.49 -3.40
CA ARG A 119 -7.05 -4.65 -3.26
C ARG A 119 -6.68 -4.91 -1.80
N ASN A 120 -6.87 -3.93 -0.89
CA ASN A 120 -6.53 -4.08 0.53
C ASN A 120 -7.43 -5.14 1.19
N LYS A 121 -6.83 -6.23 1.60
CA LYS A 121 -7.44 -7.28 2.42
C LYS A 121 -6.94 -7.12 3.85
N VAL A 122 -7.84 -7.09 4.79
CA VAL A 122 -7.52 -6.98 6.22
C VAL A 122 -7.96 -8.25 6.90
N TRP A 123 -7.02 -8.91 7.57
CA TRP A 123 -7.27 -10.02 8.45
C TRP A 123 -7.00 -9.54 9.87
N GLU A 124 -8.07 -9.27 10.62
CA GLU A 124 -7.93 -8.92 12.04
C GLU A 124 -7.88 -10.20 12.86
N ASN A 125 -6.79 -10.36 13.59
CA ASN A 125 -6.72 -11.37 14.63
C ASN A 125 -6.59 -10.67 15.99
N THR A 126 -7.69 -10.59 16.73
CA THR A 126 -7.78 -9.84 18.00
C THR A 126 -7.06 -10.53 19.16
N LYS A 127 -6.65 -11.79 18.99
CA LYS A 127 -5.87 -12.54 20.00
C LYS A 127 -4.95 -13.51 19.28
N VAL A 128 -3.72 -13.10 19.06
CA VAL A 128 -2.69 -14.01 18.56
C VAL A 128 -2.07 -14.74 19.76
N THR A 129 -2.66 -15.83 20.17
CA THR A 129 -2.12 -16.70 21.22
C THR A 129 -1.11 -17.72 20.72
N ASN A 130 -0.97 -17.87 19.39
CA ASN A 130 -0.07 -18.82 18.75
C ASN A 130 0.56 -18.20 17.50
N PHE A 131 1.42 -17.24 17.74
CA PHE A 131 2.21 -16.62 16.70
C PHE A 131 3.62 -17.21 16.72
N LYS A 132 4.13 -17.57 15.55
CA LYS A 132 5.50 -18.07 15.39
C LYS A 132 6.05 -17.62 14.05
N VAL A 133 7.21 -16.98 14.08
CA VAL A 133 8.02 -16.67 12.89
C VAL A 133 9.05 -17.78 12.71
N ASP A 134 9.20 -18.24 11.49
CA ASP A 134 10.29 -19.09 11.05
C ASP A 134 11.06 -18.32 9.95
N GLU A 135 12.15 -17.72 10.33
CA GLU A 135 12.99 -16.93 9.44
C GLU A 135 13.67 -17.79 8.38
N SER A 136 13.96 -19.04 8.68
CA SER A 136 14.64 -19.95 7.75
C SER A 136 13.78 -20.34 6.56
N SER A 137 12.48 -20.44 6.77
CA SER A 137 11.50 -20.77 5.72
C SER A 137 10.73 -19.54 5.24
N MET A 138 11.01 -18.35 5.79
CA MET A 138 10.26 -17.11 5.55
C MET A 138 8.75 -17.31 5.72
N THR A 139 8.36 -17.99 6.80
CA THR A 139 6.95 -18.25 7.09
C THR A 139 6.56 -17.73 8.46
N MET A 140 5.29 -17.38 8.57
CA MET A 140 4.65 -16.92 9.79
C MET A 140 3.40 -17.72 10.06
N LYS A 141 3.34 -18.39 11.19
CA LYS A 141 2.13 -19.05 11.65
C LYS A 141 1.34 -18.12 12.55
N ILE A 142 0.07 -17.87 12.21
CA ILE A 142 -0.85 -17.07 13.01
C ILE A 142 -2.08 -17.94 13.29
N GLY A 143 -2.27 -18.36 14.52
CA GLY A 143 -3.30 -19.31 14.87
C GLY A 143 -3.11 -20.64 14.13
N GLN A 144 -4.06 -21.02 13.28
CA GLN A 144 -4.00 -22.23 12.43
C GLN A 144 -3.50 -21.94 11.01
N SER A 145 -3.34 -20.68 10.62
CA SER A 145 -2.95 -20.28 9.28
C SER A 145 -1.44 -20.11 9.17
N LEU A 146 -0.88 -20.57 8.05
CA LEU A 146 0.52 -20.39 7.68
C LEU A 146 0.58 -19.36 6.56
N TYR A 147 1.40 -18.33 6.73
CA TYR A 147 1.62 -17.28 5.76
C TYR A 147 3.09 -17.30 5.35
N SER A 148 3.37 -17.07 4.07
CA SER A 148 4.73 -16.74 3.62
C SER A 148 4.92 -15.23 3.71
N TYR A 149 6.13 -14.81 4.05
CA TYR A 149 6.53 -13.42 3.99
C TYR A 149 7.77 -13.25 3.09
N SER A 150 8.10 -12.04 2.75
CA SER A 150 9.22 -11.70 1.86
C SER A 150 9.84 -10.38 2.30
N ASP A 151 10.89 -9.94 1.61
CA ASP A 151 11.51 -8.62 1.81
C ASP A 151 10.55 -7.44 1.60
N SER A 152 9.37 -7.71 0.99
CA SER A 152 8.27 -6.74 0.84
C SER A 152 7.25 -6.80 1.98
N THR A 153 7.53 -7.53 3.05
CA THR A 153 6.70 -7.58 4.25
C THR A 153 7.19 -6.55 5.25
N PHE A 154 6.30 -5.68 5.67
CA PHE A 154 6.60 -4.60 6.61
C PHE A 154 5.84 -4.81 7.91
N VAL A 155 6.53 -4.63 9.03
CA VAL A 155 5.95 -4.70 10.37
C VAL A 155 5.99 -3.32 11.00
N PHE A 156 4.87 -2.89 11.58
CA PHE A 156 4.77 -1.56 12.21
C PHE A 156 4.30 -1.67 13.64
N SER A 157 4.92 -0.91 14.52
CA SER A 157 4.49 -0.69 15.90
C SER A 157 4.36 0.81 16.15
N ASP A 158 3.18 1.27 16.55
CA ASP A 158 2.90 2.68 16.83
C ASP A 158 3.28 3.64 15.66
N GLY A 159 3.19 3.14 14.43
CA GLY A 159 3.50 3.91 13.20
C GLY A 159 4.96 3.87 12.77
N GLU A 160 5.85 3.27 13.56
CA GLU A 160 7.25 3.04 13.20
C GLU A 160 7.44 1.63 12.66
N GLU A 161 8.30 1.49 11.64
CA GLU A 161 8.67 0.19 11.09
C GLU A 161 9.68 -0.50 12.01
N ILE A 162 9.45 -1.78 12.24
CA ILE A 162 10.28 -2.60 13.11
C ILE A 162 10.67 -3.90 12.40
N ASP A 163 11.65 -4.61 12.95
CA ASP A 163 12.01 -5.93 12.47
C ASP A 163 10.97 -6.98 12.86
N ILE A 164 10.74 -7.97 11.98
CA ILE A 164 9.79 -9.05 12.23
C ILE A 164 10.21 -9.91 13.45
N SER A 165 11.50 -10.00 13.73
CA SER A 165 12.04 -10.71 14.90
C SER A 165 11.69 -10.06 16.25
N GLU A 166 11.26 -8.78 16.22
CA GLU A 166 10.80 -8.08 17.43
C GLU A 166 9.39 -8.49 17.86
N LEU A 167 8.66 -9.22 17.03
CA LEU A 167 7.33 -9.70 17.35
C LEU A 167 7.38 -10.82 18.39
N ASN A 168 6.41 -10.82 19.31
CA ASN A 168 6.26 -11.85 20.31
C ASN A 168 4.81 -12.39 20.37
N SER A 169 4.63 -13.55 20.97
CA SER A 169 3.34 -14.27 20.99
C SER A 169 2.20 -13.55 21.73
N GLU A 170 2.51 -12.49 22.47
CA GLU A 170 1.51 -11.69 23.22
C GLU A 170 1.02 -10.48 22.43
N ASP A 171 1.66 -10.18 21.29
CA ASP A 171 1.31 -9.05 20.48
C ASP A 171 -0.04 -9.23 19.78
N ARG A 172 -0.73 -8.12 19.58
CA ARG A 172 -1.94 -8.08 18.76
C ARG A 172 -1.56 -7.63 17.36
N LEU A 173 -1.88 -8.48 16.39
CA LEU A 173 -1.52 -8.23 14.99
C LEU A 173 -2.75 -7.84 14.17
N ILE A 174 -2.57 -6.84 13.31
CA ILE A 174 -3.45 -6.58 12.17
C ILE A 174 -2.65 -6.94 10.94
N VAL A 175 -3.08 -7.97 10.23
CA VAL A 175 -2.41 -8.42 9.01
C VAL A 175 -3.14 -7.83 7.81
N ARG A 176 -2.40 -7.17 6.93
CA ARG A 176 -2.90 -6.62 5.68
C ARG A 176 -2.13 -7.22 4.52
N GLY A 177 -2.82 -7.44 3.44
CA GLY A 177 -2.22 -7.91 2.20
C GLY A 177 -3.04 -7.47 1.00
N TYR A 178 -2.58 -7.78 -0.19
CA TYR A 178 -3.30 -7.49 -1.43
C TYR A 178 -3.26 -8.70 -2.37
N ASP A 179 -4.23 -8.77 -3.26
CA ASP A 179 -4.31 -9.74 -4.37
C ASP A 179 -3.75 -9.12 -5.63
#